data_f5dd7d500f5a614cdc446717b8172bd4
#
_entry.id   f5dd7d500f5a614cdc446717b8172bd4
#
_cell.length_a   1.000
_cell.length_b   1.000
_cell.length_c   1.000
_cell.angle_alpha   90.00
_cell.angle_beta   90.00
_cell.angle_gamma   90.00
#
_symmetry.space_group_name_H-M   'P 1'
#
loop_
_entity.id
_entity.type
_entity.pdbx_description
1 polymer ?
#
loop_
_entity_poly.entity_id
_entity_poly.type
_entity_poly.pdbx_seq_one_letter_code
_entity_poly.pdbx_strand_id
1 'polypeptide(L)'
;MKTENTVLYVLRLAVTLFLIAAVVAAALAGVNAVTKPVIDQLNAEKTQRAIEMVLPGGGEEIEVPEGFDLVSKAYASETGYAVQVTPSGFDNTITMMVGVDKAGNVLGISVISHTETAGLGAVAAASTSAGEAFRSQFIGMNGTVSVSKDGGDVNSVTGATITSRAICVGVNAALDFVASLG
;
A
#
# COMPACT_ATOMS: atom_id res chain seq x y z
N MET A 1 -1.96 -52.80 -31.58
CA MET A 1 -1.80 -53.14 -30.17
C MET A 1 -0.86 -52.22 -29.38
N LYS A 2 0.07 -51.44 -29.99
CA LYS A 2 0.93 -50.48 -29.20
C LYS A 2 0.29 -49.18 -28.83
N THR A 3 -0.70 -48.70 -29.53
CA THR A 3 -1.34 -47.37 -29.33
C THR A 3 -2.31 -47.35 -28.13
N GLU A 4 -3.05 -48.44 -27.92
CA GLU A 4 -3.99 -48.53 -26.76
C GLU A 4 -3.26 -48.51 -25.40
N ASN A 5 -2.10 -49.17 -25.30
CA ASN A 5 -1.30 -49.14 -24.08
C ASN A 5 -0.70 -47.72 -23.82
N THR A 6 -0.38 -46.97 -24.86
CA THR A 6 0.14 -45.62 -24.74
C THR A 6 -0.95 -44.67 -24.24
N VAL A 7 -2.16 -44.74 -24.77
CA VAL A 7 -3.30 -43.93 -24.32
C VAL A 7 -3.66 -44.19 -22.86
N LEU A 8 -3.74 -45.48 -22.44
CA LEU A 8 -3.97 -45.84 -21.06
C LEU A 8 -2.86 -45.36 -20.11
N TYR A 9 -1.62 -45.39 -20.55
CA TYR A 9 -0.48 -44.92 -19.79
C TYR A 9 -0.55 -43.39 -19.61
N VAL A 10 -0.82 -42.63 -20.68
CA VAL A 10 -1.00 -41.17 -20.64
C VAL A 10 -2.18 -40.77 -19.77
N LEU A 11 -3.31 -41.48 -19.87
CA LEU A 11 -4.49 -41.23 -19.04
C LEU A 11 -4.18 -41.47 -17.55
N ARG A 12 -3.47 -42.52 -17.22
CA ARG A 12 -3.06 -42.85 -15.83
C ARG A 12 -2.16 -41.75 -15.26
N LEU A 13 -1.18 -41.26 -16.05
CA LEU A 13 -0.34 -40.14 -15.67
C LEU A 13 -1.15 -38.87 -15.45
N ALA A 14 -2.05 -38.53 -16.36
CA ALA A 14 -2.91 -37.36 -16.25
C ALA A 14 -3.79 -37.39 -14.99
N VAL A 15 -4.40 -38.56 -14.70
CA VAL A 15 -5.22 -38.73 -13.48
C VAL A 15 -4.36 -38.63 -12.23
N THR A 16 -3.17 -39.18 -12.20
CA THR A 16 -2.26 -39.10 -11.06
C THR A 16 -1.85 -37.63 -10.80
N LEU A 17 -1.47 -36.90 -11.84
CA LEU A 17 -1.12 -35.49 -11.73
C LEU A 17 -2.32 -34.65 -11.28
N PHE A 18 -3.50 -34.92 -11.84
CA PHE A 18 -4.74 -34.25 -11.43
C PHE A 18 -5.05 -34.48 -9.95
N LEU A 19 -4.94 -35.72 -9.45
CA LEU A 19 -5.19 -36.02 -8.04
C LEU A 19 -4.21 -35.29 -7.10
N ILE A 20 -2.92 -35.28 -7.46
CA ILE A 20 -1.91 -34.56 -6.67
C ILE A 20 -2.24 -33.07 -6.66
N ALA A 21 -2.51 -32.48 -7.83
CA ALA A 21 -2.87 -31.06 -7.93
C ALA A 21 -4.16 -30.75 -7.15
N ALA A 22 -5.17 -31.59 -7.22
CA ALA A 22 -6.43 -31.42 -6.49
C ALA A 22 -6.23 -31.45 -4.96
N VAL A 23 -5.40 -32.38 -4.45
CA VAL A 23 -5.08 -32.48 -3.01
C VAL A 23 -4.33 -31.22 -2.55
N VAL A 24 -3.33 -30.76 -3.32
CA VAL A 24 -2.57 -29.54 -2.99
C VAL A 24 -3.48 -28.31 -3.04
N ALA A 25 -4.31 -28.19 -4.08
CA ALA A 25 -5.25 -27.08 -4.20
C ALA A 25 -6.27 -27.06 -3.04
N ALA A 26 -6.80 -28.23 -2.65
CA ALA A 26 -7.72 -28.33 -1.52
C ALA A 26 -7.04 -27.95 -0.19
N ALA A 27 -5.81 -28.38 0.03
CA ALA A 27 -5.04 -28.02 1.22
C ALA A 27 -4.79 -26.49 1.28
N LEU A 28 -4.36 -25.88 0.16
CA LEU A 28 -4.15 -24.44 0.07
C LEU A 28 -5.46 -23.65 0.26
N ALA A 29 -6.56 -24.11 -0.33
CA ALA A 29 -7.87 -23.50 -0.14
C ALA A 29 -8.31 -23.55 1.33
N GLY A 30 -8.10 -24.69 2.02
CA GLY A 30 -8.40 -24.83 3.44
C GLY A 30 -7.60 -23.90 4.32
N VAL A 31 -6.28 -23.76 4.09
CA VAL A 31 -5.42 -22.81 4.79
C VAL A 31 -5.89 -21.38 4.52
N ASN A 32 -6.16 -21.04 3.25
CA ASN A 32 -6.61 -19.70 2.88
C ASN A 32 -7.96 -19.34 3.53
N ALA A 33 -8.90 -20.29 3.62
CA ALA A 33 -10.21 -20.04 4.23
C ALA A 33 -10.11 -19.67 5.72
N VAL A 34 -9.12 -20.23 6.43
CA VAL A 34 -8.87 -19.91 7.85
C VAL A 34 -8.06 -18.62 8.01
N THR A 35 -7.07 -18.42 7.13
CA THR A 35 -6.10 -17.32 7.27
C THR A 35 -6.66 -15.99 6.75
N LYS A 36 -7.46 -16.04 5.67
CA LYS A 36 -8.00 -14.82 5.04
C LYS A 36 -8.78 -13.91 6.01
N PRO A 37 -9.75 -14.39 6.81
CA PRO A 37 -10.48 -13.50 7.72
C PRO A 37 -9.58 -12.84 8.77
N VAL A 38 -8.53 -13.52 9.23
CA VAL A 38 -7.56 -12.96 10.18
C VAL A 38 -6.72 -11.86 9.50
N ILE A 39 -6.30 -12.10 8.26
CA ILE A 39 -5.56 -11.09 7.48
C ILE A 39 -6.44 -9.86 7.22
N ASP A 40 -7.70 -10.06 6.86
CA ASP A 40 -8.64 -8.98 6.59
C ASP A 40 -8.88 -8.13 7.85
N GLN A 41 -9.02 -8.76 9.02
CA GLN A 41 -9.13 -8.06 10.32
C GLN A 41 -7.87 -7.25 10.65
N LEU A 42 -6.69 -7.86 10.52
CA LEU A 42 -5.41 -7.17 10.77
C LEU A 42 -5.19 -5.99 9.82
N ASN A 43 -5.60 -6.11 8.57
CA ASN A 43 -5.52 -5.01 7.62
C ASN A 43 -6.49 -3.88 7.96
N ALA A 44 -7.72 -4.21 8.38
CA ALA A 44 -8.68 -3.21 8.86
C ALA A 44 -8.14 -2.46 10.10
N GLU A 45 -7.58 -3.18 11.07
CA GLU A 45 -6.95 -2.56 12.25
C GLU A 45 -5.77 -1.65 11.89
N LYS A 46 -4.90 -2.08 10.95
CA LYS A 46 -3.78 -1.26 10.49
C LYS A 46 -4.27 0.02 9.81
N THR A 47 -5.30 -0.09 8.97
CA THR A 47 -5.91 1.06 8.30
C THR A 47 -6.50 2.03 9.32
N GLN A 48 -7.25 1.52 10.31
CA GLN A 48 -7.83 2.35 11.35
C GLN A 48 -6.77 3.07 12.20
N ARG A 49 -5.70 2.37 12.57
CA ARG A 49 -4.55 2.98 13.27
C ARG A 49 -3.84 4.03 12.41
N ALA A 50 -3.73 3.78 11.10
CA ALA A 50 -3.12 4.73 10.18
C ALA A 50 -3.97 6.01 10.05
N ILE A 51 -5.30 5.89 10.00
CA ILE A 51 -6.22 7.04 10.01
C ILE A 51 -6.03 7.83 11.30
N GLU A 52 -6.12 7.18 12.47
CA GLU A 52 -5.98 7.84 13.77
C GLU A 52 -4.62 8.55 13.92
N MET A 53 -3.57 7.99 13.35
CA MET A 53 -2.21 8.57 13.41
C MET A 53 -2.08 9.85 12.58
N VAL A 54 -2.73 9.93 11.42
CA VAL A 54 -2.63 11.09 10.52
C VAL A 54 -3.80 12.06 10.65
N LEU A 55 -4.93 11.60 11.20
CA LEU A 55 -6.15 12.37 11.41
C LEU A 55 -6.76 11.98 12.77
N PRO A 56 -6.27 12.54 13.89
CA PRO A 56 -6.77 12.23 15.23
C PRO A 56 -8.28 12.49 15.34
N GLY A 57 -9.00 11.50 15.87
CA GLY A 57 -10.45 11.49 15.91
C GLY A 57 -11.11 10.82 14.71
N GLY A 58 -10.31 10.33 13.75
CA GLY A 58 -10.81 9.62 12.58
C GLY A 58 -11.57 10.49 11.59
N GLY A 59 -12.37 9.86 10.74
CA GLY A 59 -13.21 10.54 9.74
C GLY A 59 -14.24 9.59 9.15
N GLU A 60 -15.23 10.14 8.47
CA GLU A 60 -16.20 9.37 7.71
C GLU A 60 -15.65 9.07 6.30
N GLU A 61 -15.86 7.84 5.81
CA GLU A 61 -15.42 7.44 4.47
C GLU A 61 -16.20 8.24 3.42
N ILE A 62 -15.48 8.86 2.51
CA ILE A 62 -16.04 9.64 1.40
C ILE A 62 -15.73 8.96 0.06
N GLU A 63 -16.57 9.22 -0.94
CA GLU A 63 -16.41 8.67 -2.28
C GLU A 63 -15.19 9.30 -2.98
N VAL A 64 -14.40 8.46 -3.66
CA VAL A 64 -13.28 8.89 -4.49
C VAL A 64 -13.76 8.98 -5.94
N PRO A 65 -13.78 10.16 -6.56
CA PRO A 65 -14.18 10.32 -7.95
C PRO A 65 -13.24 9.60 -8.93
N GLU A 66 -13.72 9.31 -10.13
CA GLU A 66 -12.87 8.81 -11.22
C GLU A 66 -11.77 9.83 -11.57
N GLY A 67 -10.60 9.30 -11.95
CA GLY A 67 -9.42 10.12 -12.30
C GLY A 67 -8.34 10.21 -11.22
N PHE A 68 -8.58 9.62 -10.04
CA PHE A 68 -7.60 9.53 -8.96
C PHE A 68 -7.10 8.09 -8.77
N ASP A 69 -6.46 7.51 -9.78
CA ASP A 69 -6.06 6.09 -9.83
C ASP A 69 -5.16 5.65 -8.66
N LEU A 70 -4.41 6.57 -8.06
CA LEU A 70 -3.56 6.29 -6.91
C LEU A 70 -4.30 6.37 -5.57
N VAL A 71 -5.50 6.98 -5.53
CA VAL A 71 -6.30 7.10 -4.32
C VAL A 71 -7.25 5.93 -4.23
N SER A 72 -7.12 5.11 -3.19
CA SER A 72 -7.97 3.93 -2.99
C SER A 72 -9.13 4.17 -2.04
N LYS A 73 -8.95 5.02 -1.03
CA LYS A 73 -9.96 5.40 -0.05
C LYS A 73 -9.68 6.81 0.48
N ALA A 74 -10.73 7.49 0.91
CA ALA A 74 -10.60 8.79 1.55
C ALA A 74 -11.58 8.91 2.72
N TYR A 75 -11.16 9.63 3.75
CA TYR A 75 -11.94 9.89 4.95
C TYR A 75 -11.89 11.39 5.26
N ALA A 76 -13.04 11.96 5.59
CA ALA A 76 -13.17 13.38 5.91
C ALA A 76 -13.57 13.58 7.38
N SER A 77 -13.01 14.62 8.00
CA SER A 77 -13.40 15.09 9.33
C SER A 77 -13.52 16.62 9.36
N GLU A 78 -13.83 17.16 10.52
CA GLU A 78 -13.85 18.61 10.73
C GLU A 78 -12.47 19.24 10.58
N THR A 79 -11.40 18.52 10.88
CA THR A 79 -10.02 19.00 10.90
C THR A 79 -9.27 18.81 9.59
N GLY A 80 -9.70 17.88 8.73
CA GLY A 80 -9.03 17.57 7.47
C GLY A 80 -9.45 16.23 6.88
N TYR A 81 -8.55 15.65 6.12
CA TYR A 81 -8.78 14.44 5.34
C TYR A 81 -7.67 13.41 5.61
N ALA A 82 -8.03 12.13 5.60
CA ALA A 82 -7.07 11.03 5.56
C ALA A 82 -7.25 10.29 4.23
N VAL A 83 -6.25 10.29 3.38
CA VAL A 83 -6.31 9.75 2.02
C VAL A 83 -5.40 8.53 1.91
N GLN A 84 -5.97 7.39 1.59
CA GLN A 84 -5.22 6.16 1.33
C GLN A 84 -4.76 6.13 -0.11
N VAL A 85 -3.46 6.11 -0.31
CA VAL A 85 -2.82 6.09 -1.62
C VAL A 85 -1.96 4.87 -1.83
N THR A 86 -1.79 4.47 -3.10
CA THR A 86 -1.11 3.24 -3.50
C THR A 86 -0.06 3.48 -4.60
N PRO A 87 0.97 4.31 -4.35
CA PRO A 87 2.03 4.54 -5.33
C PRO A 87 2.89 3.29 -5.56
N SER A 88 3.46 3.16 -6.77
CA SER A 88 4.41 2.10 -7.09
C SER A 88 5.78 2.39 -6.49
N GLY A 89 6.24 1.51 -5.58
CA GLY A 89 7.57 1.55 -4.99
C GLY A 89 8.66 0.96 -5.89
N PHE A 90 9.73 0.47 -5.26
CA PHE A 90 10.82 -0.22 -5.98
C PHE A 90 10.45 -1.68 -6.31
N ASP A 91 9.94 -2.42 -5.34
CA ASP A 91 9.58 -3.83 -5.51
C ASP A 91 8.10 -3.99 -5.91
N ASN A 92 7.22 -3.24 -5.26
CA ASN A 92 5.77 -3.33 -5.51
C ASN A 92 5.06 -2.04 -5.03
N THR A 93 3.75 -2.10 -4.95
CA THR A 93 2.91 -1.01 -4.44
C THR A 93 3.14 -0.77 -2.94
N ILE A 94 3.24 0.50 -2.56
CA ILE A 94 3.27 0.95 -1.17
C ILE A 94 1.87 1.44 -0.83
N THR A 95 1.21 0.84 0.16
CA THR A 95 -0.07 1.36 0.67
C THR A 95 0.21 2.26 1.85
N MET A 96 -0.19 3.52 1.77
CA MET A 96 0.01 4.48 2.85
C MET A 96 -1.20 5.39 3.03
N MET A 97 -1.35 5.94 4.24
CA MET A 97 -2.32 6.95 4.59
C MET A 97 -1.62 8.31 4.69
N VAL A 98 -2.16 9.31 4.05
CA VAL A 98 -1.68 10.71 4.10
C VAL A 98 -2.75 11.56 4.74
N GLY A 99 -2.44 12.21 5.86
CA GLY A 99 -3.29 13.21 6.47
C GLY A 99 -3.05 14.57 5.83
N VAL A 100 -4.12 15.27 5.48
CA VAL A 100 -4.07 16.61 4.89
C VAL A 100 -5.10 17.48 5.60
N ASP A 101 -4.71 18.67 6.01
CA ASP A 101 -5.64 19.63 6.61
C ASP A 101 -6.54 20.30 5.55
N LYS A 102 -7.52 21.08 5.99
CA LYS A 102 -8.41 21.83 5.06
C LYS A 102 -7.72 22.95 4.28
N ALA A 103 -6.51 23.33 4.69
CA ALA A 103 -5.69 24.34 3.99
C ALA A 103 -4.75 23.67 2.97
N GLY A 104 -4.77 22.33 2.83
CA GLY A 104 -3.93 21.58 1.91
C GLY A 104 -2.51 21.30 2.43
N ASN A 105 -2.28 21.38 3.75
CA ASN A 105 -0.98 21.03 4.32
C ASN A 105 -0.99 19.58 4.79
N VAL A 106 0.11 18.86 4.58
CA VAL A 106 0.30 17.50 5.07
C VAL A 106 0.38 17.49 6.60
N LEU A 107 -0.50 16.74 7.25
CA LEU A 107 -0.50 16.53 8.70
C LEU A 107 0.45 15.40 9.12
N GLY A 108 0.59 14.38 8.27
CA GLY A 108 1.45 13.23 8.53
C GLY A 108 1.27 12.13 7.50
N ILE A 109 2.16 11.13 7.58
CA ILE A 109 2.14 9.95 6.72
C ILE A 109 2.26 8.71 7.59
N SER A 110 1.40 7.73 7.35
CA SER A 110 1.47 6.40 7.95
C SER A 110 1.50 5.33 6.87
N VAL A 111 2.53 4.49 6.85
CA VAL A 111 2.62 3.38 5.89
C VAL A 111 1.89 2.17 6.46
N ILE A 112 0.89 1.67 5.72
CA ILE A 112 0.03 0.54 6.09
C ILE A 112 0.67 -0.78 5.69
N SER A 113 1.17 -0.85 4.45
CA SER A 113 1.85 -2.05 3.93
C SER A 113 2.81 -1.72 2.79
N HIS A 114 3.86 -2.52 2.67
CA HIS A 114 4.86 -2.46 1.60
C HIS A 114 5.59 -3.80 1.48
N THR A 115 6.26 -4.02 0.36
CA THR A 115 7.18 -5.16 0.11
C THR A 115 8.61 -4.70 -0.15
N GLU A 116 8.92 -3.44 0.14
CA GLU A 116 10.24 -2.84 -0.07
C GLU A 116 11.37 -3.61 0.64
N THR A 117 12.55 -3.58 0.07
CA THR A 117 13.75 -4.29 0.57
C THR A 117 14.13 -3.84 1.98
N ALA A 118 14.30 -4.80 2.88
CA ALA A 118 14.74 -4.56 4.26
C ALA A 118 16.08 -3.81 4.30
N GLY A 119 16.19 -2.82 5.20
CA GLY A 119 17.40 -1.99 5.34
C GLY A 119 17.57 -0.91 4.26
N LEU A 120 16.73 -0.88 3.23
CA LEU A 120 16.68 0.13 2.17
C LEU A 120 15.31 0.83 2.16
N GLY A 121 14.46 0.54 1.18
CA GLY A 121 13.14 1.16 1.04
C GLY A 121 12.23 0.94 2.26
N ALA A 122 12.33 -0.22 2.90
CA ALA A 122 11.59 -0.52 4.13
C ALA A 122 11.88 0.46 5.29
N VAL A 123 13.03 1.15 5.29
CA VAL A 123 13.38 2.18 6.30
C VAL A 123 12.35 3.31 6.29
N ALA A 124 11.87 3.72 5.11
CA ALA A 124 10.87 4.79 4.98
C ALA A 124 9.54 4.47 5.68
N ALA A 125 9.19 3.17 5.77
CA ALA A 125 7.97 2.67 6.41
C ALA A 125 8.19 2.29 7.88
N ALA A 126 9.42 2.05 8.31
CA ALA A 126 9.73 1.52 9.63
C ALA A 126 9.36 2.50 10.76
N SER A 127 8.90 1.95 11.90
CA SER A 127 8.72 2.68 13.16
C SER A 127 10.06 2.84 13.90
N THR A 128 11.06 3.32 13.19
CA THR A 128 12.40 3.62 13.71
C THR A 128 12.64 5.13 13.62
N SER A 129 13.58 5.64 14.38
CA SER A 129 13.95 7.07 14.32
C SER A 129 14.30 7.54 12.90
N ALA A 130 14.93 6.70 12.08
CA ALA A 130 15.24 7.02 10.69
C ALA A 130 13.99 7.10 9.80
N GLY A 131 13.04 6.16 9.96
CA GLY A 131 11.78 6.19 9.24
C GLY A 131 10.88 7.36 9.66
N GLU A 132 10.83 7.64 10.95
CA GLU A 132 10.10 8.78 11.50
C GLU A 132 10.71 10.11 11.01
N ALA A 133 12.03 10.25 11.05
CA ALA A 133 12.74 11.41 10.55
C ALA A 133 12.51 11.62 9.04
N PHE A 134 12.41 10.55 8.26
CA PHE A 134 12.06 10.65 6.85
C PHE A 134 10.62 11.15 6.65
N ARG A 135 9.64 10.53 7.32
CA ARG A 135 8.22 10.90 7.18
C ARG A 135 7.89 12.28 7.75
N SER A 136 8.59 12.72 8.80
CA SER A 136 8.36 14.03 9.40
C SER A 136 8.74 15.21 8.48
N GLN A 137 9.57 14.97 7.46
CA GLN A 137 9.91 16.02 6.48
C GLN A 137 8.70 16.50 5.70
N PHE A 138 7.67 15.67 5.54
CA PHE A 138 6.46 16.00 4.79
C PHE A 138 5.47 16.86 5.56
N ILE A 139 5.57 16.92 6.89
CA ILE A 139 4.62 17.64 7.74
C ILE A 139 4.67 19.13 7.44
N GLY A 140 3.52 19.73 7.15
CA GLY A 140 3.37 21.14 6.78
C GLY A 140 3.67 21.45 5.31
N MET A 141 4.11 20.45 4.52
CA MET A 141 4.27 20.64 3.07
C MET A 141 2.91 20.80 2.39
N ASN A 142 2.86 21.63 1.37
CA ASN A 142 1.73 21.81 0.46
C ASN A 142 2.22 21.99 -0.98
N GLY A 143 1.32 21.84 -1.95
CA GLY A 143 1.69 21.90 -3.37
C GLY A 143 2.53 20.69 -3.80
N THR A 144 3.38 20.87 -4.82
CA THR A 144 4.16 19.76 -5.39
C THR A 144 5.35 19.38 -4.51
N VAL A 145 5.38 18.15 -4.06
CA VAL A 145 6.44 17.57 -3.21
C VAL A 145 7.35 16.68 -4.05
N SER A 146 8.66 16.85 -3.97
CA SER A 146 9.65 16.00 -4.62
C SER A 146 10.92 15.82 -3.78
N VAL A 147 11.71 14.79 -4.13
CA VAL A 147 12.99 14.58 -3.45
C VAL A 147 14.03 15.61 -3.88
N SER A 148 15.01 15.92 -3.02
CA SER A 148 16.07 16.89 -3.26
C SER A 148 16.90 16.61 -4.53
N LYS A 149 17.04 15.32 -4.89
CA LYS A 149 17.68 14.93 -6.15
C LYS A 149 16.92 15.39 -7.41
N ASP A 150 15.64 15.65 -7.29
CA ASP A 150 14.76 16.11 -8.37
C ASP A 150 14.39 17.60 -8.20
N GLY A 151 15.12 18.32 -7.35
CA GLY A 151 14.95 19.75 -7.11
C GLY A 151 13.94 20.11 -6.03
N GLY A 152 13.44 19.14 -5.25
CA GLY A 152 12.54 19.39 -4.12
C GLY A 152 13.25 19.43 -2.77
N ASP A 153 12.46 19.44 -1.70
CA ASP A 153 12.93 19.65 -0.32
C ASP A 153 13.06 18.34 0.48
N VAL A 154 12.55 17.19 -0.02
CA VAL A 154 12.58 15.94 0.71
C VAL A 154 13.92 15.21 0.53
N ASN A 155 14.65 15.02 1.60
CA ASN A 155 15.86 14.20 1.60
C ASN A 155 15.51 12.71 1.52
N SER A 156 15.91 12.06 0.43
CA SER A 156 15.63 10.63 0.22
C SER A 156 16.36 9.75 1.24
N VAL A 157 15.75 8.62 1.58
CA VAL A 157 16.44 7.57 2.36
C VAL A 157 17.64 7.08 1.56
N THR A 158 18.80 6.97 2.22
CA THR A 158 20.04 6.52 1.59
C THR A 158 19.86 5.12 0.98
N GLY A 159 20.20 4.99 -0.30
CA GLY A 159 20.05 3.74 -1.05
C GLY A 159 18.61 3.43 -1.49
N ALA A 160 17.60 4.26 -1.13
CA ALA A 160 16.19 4.02 -1.43
C ALA A 160 15.51 5.22 -2.13
N THR A 161 16.17 5.82 -3.10
CA THR A 161 15.66 7.00 -3.81
C THR A 161 14.35 6.70 -4.56
N ILE A 162 14.19 5.49 -5.12
CA ILE A 162 12.96 5.10 -5.84
C ILE A 162 11.78 5.03 -4.88
N THR A 163 11.94 4.39 -3.73
CA THR A 163 10.92 4.33 -2.67
C THR A 163 10.58 5.73 -2.16
N SER A 164 11.59 6.60 -1.97
CA SER A 164 11.38 7.99 -1.52
C SER A 164 10.58 8.80 -2.55
N ARG A 165 10.87 8.63 -3.85
CA ARG A 165 10.09 9.23 -4.94
C ARG A 165 8.65 8.71 -4.95
N ALA A 166 8.45 7.41 -4.77
CA ALA A 166 7.13 6.81 -4.72
C ALA A 166 6.27 7.42 -3.59
N ILE A 167 6.86 7.65 -2.42
CA ILE A 167 6.17 8.32 -1.30
C ILE A 167 5.81 9.76 -1.68
N CYS A 168 6.72 10.54 -2.31
CA CYS A 168 6.39 11.87 -2.80
C CYS A 168 5.23 11.85 -3.81
N VAL A 169 5.22 10.89 -4.74
CA VAL A 169 4.12 10.72 -5.71
C VAL A 169 2.79 10.45 -5.00
N GLY A 170 2.79 9.59 -4.00
CA GLY A 170 1.59 9.31 -3.22
C GLY A 170 1.11 10.52 -2.41
N VAL A 171 2.04 11.31 -1.83
CA VAL A 171 1.69 12.56 -1.14
C VAL A 171 1.07 13.56 -2.11
N ASN A 172 1.65 13.74 -3.30
CA ASN A 172 1.08 14.62 -4.32
C ASN A 172 -0.32 14.17 -4.73
N ALA A 173 -0.54 12.87 -4.94
CA ALA A 173 -1.87 12.34 -5.27
C ALA A 173 -2.91 12.63 -4.18
N ALA A 174 -2.52 12.58 -2.90
CA ALA A 174 -3.39 12.94 -1.79
C ALA A 174 -3.70 14.45 -1.76
N LEU A 175 -2.69 15.30 -1.99
CA LEU A 175 -2.85 16.75 -2.04
C LEU A 175 -3.74 17.18 -3.21
N ASP A 176 -3.52 16.61 -4.40
CA ASP A 176 -4.34 16.86 -5.60
C ASP A 176 -5.79 16.45 -5.39
N PHE A 177 -6.01 15.28 -4.74
CA PHE A 177 -7.34 14.83 -4.38
C PHE A 177 -8.04 15.80 -3.43
N VAL A 178 -7.38 16.21 -2.34
CA VAL A 178 -7.95 17.17 -1.37
C VAL A 178 -8.22 18.52 -2.02
N ALA A 179 -7.32 19.00 -2.88
CA ALA A 179 -7.52 20.24 -3.63
C ALA A 179 -8.74 20.17 -4.56
N SER A 180 -9.15 19.00 -5.02
CA SER A 180 -10.36 18.82 -5.84
C SER A 180 -11.66 18.89 -5.05
N LEU A 181 -11.61 18.75 -3.72
CA LEU A 181 -12.79 18.78 -2.85
C LEU A 181 -13.18 20.19 -2.38
N GLY A 182 -12.27 21.14 -2.49
CA GLY A 182 -12.44 22.50 -1.97
C GLY A 182 -12.34 23.55 -2.98
#